data_338730ac1962c040c6abfbf1375cbaaa
#
_entry.id   338730ac1962c040c6abfbf1375cbaaa
#
_cell.length_a   1.000
_cell.length_b   1.000
_cell.length_c   1.000
_cell.angle_alpha   90.00
_cell.angle_beta   90.00
_cell.angle_gamma   90.00
#
_symmetry.space_group_name_H-M   'P 1'
#
loop_
_entity.id
_entity.type
_entity.pdbx_description
1 polymer ?
#
loop_
_entity_poly.entity_id
_entity_poly.type
_entity_poly.pdbx_seq_one_letter_code
_entity_poly.pdbx_strand_id
1 'polypeptide(L)'
;MKLIVGLGNPGPEYAFTPHNAGFLAIDRIALICDVQVANRRGRALTARTRLAGHDVLLAKPETFMNLSGLSVAALLNELELGVTDLIVLYDELAIPLGTIRVRERGSAAGHNGVKSISGVLGTEDWTRIRIGIGKAPTETGGIVKSGGKDFLLSPMRKQAMKELDESLDQAVRAVEAVLTKGVGAAMNEFNRKVEPES
;
A
#
# COMPACT_ATOMS: atom_id res chain seq x y z
N MET A 1 -3.60 -5.87 18.05
CA MET A 1 -2.73 -4.91 17.27
C MET A 1 -2.72 -5.34 15.82
N LYS A 2 -2.63 -4.42 14.86
CA LYS A 2 -2.46 -4.72 13.43
C LYS A 2 -1.11 -4.20 12.94
N LEU A 3 -0.49 -4.91 12.00
CA LEU A 3 0.71 -4.47 11.29
C LEU A 3 0.30 -3.86 9.94
N ILE A 4 0.62 -2.59 9.74
CA ILE A 4 0.31 -1.85 8.50
C ILE A 4 1.63 -1.55 7.79
N VAL A 5 1.84 -2.16 6.64
CA VAL A 5 3.08 -2.08 5.87
C VAL A 5 2.84 -1.33 4.57
N GLY A 6 3.61 -0.29 4.30
CA GLY A 6 3.69 0.31 2.98
C GLY A 6 4.90 -0.24 2.22
N LEU A 7 4.72 -0.60 0.96
CA LEU A 7 5.82 -1.06 0.11
C LEU A 7 6.48 0.11 -0.64
N GLY A 8 7.79 0.02 -0.78
CA GLY A 8 8.63 0.99 -1.47
C GLY A 8 10.10 0.57 -1.48
N ASN A 9 10.93 1.34 -2.13
CA ASN A 9 12.38 1.20 -2.09
C ASN A 9 12.99 2.27 -1.18
N PRO A 10 13.96 1.92 -0.34
CA PRO A 10 14.65 2.90 0.50
C PRO A 10 15.57 3.78 -0.36
N GLY A 11 15.70 5.03 0.05
CA GLY A 11 16.56 6.02 -0.59
C GLY A 11 15.81 7.25 -1.11
N PRO A 12 16.43 8.44 -1.04
CA PRO A 12 15.77 9.68 -1.45
C PRO A 12 15.44 9.72 -2.95
N GLU A 13 16.18 9.01 -3.79
CA GLU A 13 15.94 8.88 -5.23
C GLU A 13 14.61 8.20 -5.57
N TYR A 14 14.07 7.38 -4.66
CA TYR A 14 12.79 6.67 -4.85
C TYR A 14 11.59 7.36 -4.18
N ALA A 15 11.82 8.39 -3.36
CA ALA A 15 10.82 8.97 -2.45
C ALA A 15 9.51 9.37 -3.16
N PHE A 16 9.58 9.88 -4.39
CA PHE A 16 8.42 10.35 -5.16
C PHE A 16 8.19 9.56 -6.45
N THR A 17 8.61 8.31 -6.46
CA THR A 17 8.34 7.39 -7.57
C THR A 17 6.99 6.67 -7.36
N PRO A 18 6.31 6.23 -8.44
CA PRO A 18 5.06 5.47 -8.31
C PRO A 18 5.20 4.22 -7.45
N HIS A 19 6.36 3.54 -7.52
CA HIS A 19 6.63 2.32 -6.76
C HIS A 19 6.73 2.55 -5.25
N ASN A 20 6.85 3.80 -4.81
CA ASN A 20 6.85 4.19 -3.40
C ASN A 20 5.48 4.68 -2.90
N ALA A 21 4.40 4.48 -3.66
CA ALA A 21 3.06 4.87 -3.22
C ALA A 21 2.67 4.28 -1.85
N GLY A 22 3.10 3.04 -1.55
CA GLY A 22 2.90 2.43 -0.24
C GLY A 22 3.62 3.18 0.89
N PHE A 23 4.87 3.60 0.68
CA PHE A 23 5.62 4.41 1.65
C PHE A 23 4.93 5.75 1.90
N LEU A 24 4.48 6.42 0.84
CA LEU A 24 3.75 7.69 0.94
C LEU A 24 2.43 7.54 1.70
N ALA A 25 1.74 6.40 1.55
CA ALA A 25 0.53 6.11 2.32
C ALA A 25 0.83 5.94 3.81
N ILE A 26 1.91 5.26 4.19
CA ILE A 26 2.36 5.17 5.58
C ILE A 26 2.71 6.55 6.14
N ASP A 27 3.42 7.36 5.37
CA ASP A 27 3.77 8.73 5.79
C ASP A 27 2.51 9.60 6.00
N ARG A 28 1.47 9.42 5.16
CA ARG A 28 0.18 10.08 5.32
C ARG A 28 -0.53 9.64 6.61
N ILE A 29 -0.55 8.36 6.93
CA ILE A 29 -1.11 7.85 8.20
C ILE A 29 -0.32 8.41 9.38
N ALA A 30 1.00 8.38 9.31
CA ALA A 30 1.88 8.89 10.37
C ALA A 30 1.65 10.38 10.65
N LEU A 31 1.47 11.19 9.59
CA LEU A 31 1.13 12.60 9.71
C LEU A 31 -0.20 12.82 10.44
N ILE A 32 -1.23 12.05 10.10
CA ILE A 32 -2.56 12.13 10.75
C ILE A 32 -2.48 11.73 12.22
N CYS A 33 -1.64 10.74 12.54
CA CYS A 33 -1.44 10.25 13.91
C CYS A 33 -0.42 11.07 14.71
N ASP A 34 0.20 12.08 14.13
CA ASP A 34 1.27 12.91 14.74
C ASP A 34 2.44 12.06 15.28
N VAL A 35 2.92 11.10 14.46
CA VAL A 35 4.05 10.25 14.79
C VAL A 35 5.10 10.23 13.67
N GLN A 36 6.34 9.90 14.02
CA GLN A 36 7.43 9.71 13.07
C GLN A 36 7.75 8.24 12.88
N VAL A 37 7.78 7.77 11.63
CA VAL A 37 8.17 6.40 11.28
C VAL A 37 9.69 6.34 11.20
N ALA A 38 10.35 6.21 12.36
CA ALA A 38 11.80 6.35 12.49
C ALA A 38 12.46 5.24 13.33
N ASN A 39 11.69 4.43 14.05
CA ASN A 39 12.27 3.36 14.88
C ASN A 39 12.60 2.14 14.02
N ARG A 40 13.88 1.72 14.06
CA ARG A 40 14.33 0.53 13.32
C ARG A 40 13.93 -0.75 14.02
N ARG A 41 13.18 -1.60 13.31
CA ARG A 41 12.69 -2.88 13.81
C ARG A 41 12.38 -3.80 12.62
N GLY A 42 12.72 -5.09 12.69
CA GLY A 42 12.38 -6.05 11.65
C GLY A 42 12.80 -5.64 10.23
N ARG A 43 13.97 -5.02 10.09
CA ARG A 43 14.47 -4.45 8.81
C ARG A 43 13.52 -3.40 8.20
N ALA A 44 12.84 -2.64 9.05
CA ALA A 44 11.95 -1.56 8.64
C ALA A 44 12.12 -0.32 9.52
N LEU A 45 11.73 0.82 9.00
CA LEU A 45 11.39 1.98 9.81
C LEU A 45 9.96 1.82 10.30
N THR A 46 9.74 2.02 11.59
CA THR A 46 8.43 1.77 12.23
C THR A 46 8.01 2.89 13.15
N ALA A 47 6.69 2.96 13.39
CA ALA A 47 6.09 3.76 14.45
C ALA A 47 4.89 3.04 15.03
N ARG A 48 4.82 2.94 16.36
CA ARG A 48 3.61 2.45 17.05
C ARG A 48 2.69 3.61 17.34
N THR A 49 1.42 3.45 17.00
CA THR A 49 0.40 4.49 17.23
C THR A 49 -0.99 3.87 17.37
N ARG A 50 -2.00 4.74 17.48
CA ARG A 50 -3.42 4.35 17.41
C ARG A 50 -4.06 5.04 16.20
N LEU A 51 -4.77 4.24 15.40
CA LEU A 51 -5.55 4.71 14.26
C LEU A 51 -6.99 4.23 14.41
N ALA A 52 -7.96 5.13 14.32
CA ALA A 52 -9.38 4.82 14.51
C ALA A 52 -9.67 3.99 15.79
N GLY A 53 -8.95 4.27 16.88
CA GLY A 53 -9.10 3.58 18.17
C GLY A 53 -8.37 2.24 18.30
N HIS A 54 -7.69 1.76 17.26
CA HIS A 54 -6.96 0.49 17.23
C HIS A 54 -5.44 0.69 17.35
N ASP A 55 -4.78 -0.16 18.14
CA ASP A 55 -3.32 -0.18 18.19
C ASP A 55 -2.75 -0.73 16.89
N VAL A 56 -1.84 0.00 16.29
CA VAL A 56 -1.18 -0.35 15.03
C VAL A 56 0.32 -0.13 15.10
N LEU A 57 1.07 -0.94 14.36
CA LEU A 57 2.44 -0.67 13.99
C LEU A 57 2.48 -0.29 12.52
N LEU A 58 2.91 0.92 12.23
CA LEU A 58 3.22 1.40 10.88
C LEU A 58 4.63 0.95 10.50
N ALA A 59 4.84 0.47 9.29
CA ALA A 59 6.14 0.00 8.85
C ALA A 59 6.44 0.34 7.39
N LYS A 60 7.67 0.77 7.15
CA LYS A 60 8.29 0.94 5.82
C LYS A 60 9.53 0.05 5.76
N PRO A 61 9.53 -1.09 5.04
CA PRO A 61 10.70 -1.94 4.89
C PRO A 61 11.91 -1.18 4.37
N GLU A 62 13.06 -1.34 5.01
CA GLU A 62 14.34 -0.80 4.53
C GLU A 62 15.05 -1.77 3.56
N THR A 63 14.40 -2.87 3.19
CA THR A 63 14.85 -3.79 2.15
C THR A 63 14.48 -3.23 0.77
N PHE A 64 15.17 -3.68 -0.29
CA PHE A 64 14.65 -3.47 -1.64
C PHE A 64 13.33 -4.21 -1.83
N MET A 65 12.52 -3.74 -2.81
CA MET A 65 11.16 -4.20 -3.03
C MET A 65 11.02 -5.73 -3.09
N ASN A 66 11.91 -6.41 -3.80
CA ASN A 66 11.90 -7.86 -3.96
C ASN A 66 12.28 -8.65 -2.69
N LEU A 67 12.65 -7.98 -1.62
CA LEU A 67 12.98 -8.57 -0.31
C LEU A 67 12.01 -8.13 0.79
N SER A 68 10.91 -7.45 0.45
CA SER A 68 9.92 -6.93 1.41
C SER A 68 9.35 -8.02 2.33
N GLY A 69 9.21 -9.25 1.84
CA GLY A 69 8.72 -10.38 2.62
C GLY A 69 9.56 -10.71 3.84
N LEU A 70 10.88 -10.50 3.78
CA LEU A 70 11.78 -10.73 4.92
C LEU A 70 11.48 -9.79 6.08
N SER A 71 11.21 -8.52 5.77
CA SER A 71 10.84 -7.52 6.78
C SER A 71 9.46 -7.81 7.37
N VAL A 72 8.47 -8.11 6.52
CA VAL A 72 7.11 -8.43 6.98
C VAL A 72 7.09 -9.64 7.89
N ALA A 73 7.76 -10.73 7.51
CA ALA A 73 7.84 -11.95 8.32
C ALA A 73 8.55 -11.70 9.66
N ALA A 74 9.64 -10.93 9.66
CA ALA A 74 10.35 -10.57 10.89
C ALA A 74 9.46 -9.79 11.85
N LEU A 75 8.69 -8.80 11.34
CA LEU A 75 7.78 -8.00 12.16
C LEU A 75 6.60 -8.82 12.69
N LEU A 76 5.96 -9.66 11.87
CA LEU A 76 4.88 -10.54 12.32
C LEU A 76 5.36 -11.49 13.45
N ASN A 77 6.52 -12.11 13.25
CA ASN A 77 7.09 -13.01 14.24
C ASN A 77 7.46 -12.28 15.54
N GLU A 78 8.11 -11.14 15.46
CA GLU A 78 8.53 -10.34 16.62
C GLU A 78 7.33 -9.80 17.44
N LEU A 79 6.21 -9.55 16.77
CA LEU A 79 4.98 -9.05 17.37
C LEU A 79 4.00 -10.17 17.77
N GLU A 80 4.34 -11.41 17.47
CA GLU A 80 3.46 -12.58 17.67
C GLU A 80 2.10 -12.42 16.97
N LEU A 81 2.11 -11.83 15.74
CA LEU A 81 0.93 -11.61 14.92
C LEU A 81 0.80 -12.65 13.81
N GLY A 82 -0.43 -12.93 13.42
CA GLY A 82 -0.76 -13.75 12.26
C GLY A 82 -0.95 -12.96 10.98
N VAL A 83 -1.06 -13.66 9.85
CA VAL A 83 -1.30 -13.03 8.53
C VAL A 83 -2.63 -12.25 8.46
N THR A 84 -3.60 -12.61 9.28
CA THR A 84 -4.89 -11.89 9.41
C THR A 84 -4.74 -10.52 10.09
N ASP A 85 -3.59 -10.26 10.72
CA ASP A 85 -3.27 -8.96 11.32
C ASP A 85 -2.47 -8.05 10.40
N LEU A 86 -2.14 -8.53 9.20
CA LEU A 86 -1.36 -7.81 8.21
C LEU A 86 -2.25 -7.02 7.25
N ILE A 87 -1.93 -5.74 7.05
CA ILE A 87 -2.49 -4.87 6.01
C ILE A 87 -1.32 -4.30 5.21
N VAL A 88 -1.29 -4.52 3.89
CA VAL A 88 -0.22 -4.03 3.02
C VAL A 88 -0.75 -3.03 2.01
N LEU A 89 -0.09 -1.87 1.91
CA LEU A 89 -0.38 -0.82 0.93
C LEU A 89 0.71 -0.80 -0.14
N TYR A 90 0.33 -0.82 -1.40
CA TYR A 90 1.27 -0.83 -2.52
C TYR A 90 0.67 -0.30 -3.82
N ASP A 91 1.54 0.05 -4.77
CA ASP A 91 1.19 0.55 -6.09
C ASP A 91 0.62 -0.55 -7.01
N GLU A 92 -0.34 -0.18 -7.86
CA GLU A 92 -0.97 -1.08 -8.83
C GLU A 92 -1.14 -0.40 -10.19
N LEU A 93 -0.45 -0.93 -11.21
CA LEU A 93 -0.51 -0.43 -12.59
C LEU A 93 -1.86 -0.66 -13.28
N ALA A 94 -2.58 -1.71 -12.88
CA ALA A 94 -3.88 -2.05 -13.47
C ALA A 94 -5.04 -1.21 -12.94
N ILE A 95 -4.77 -0.32 -11.97
CA ILE A 95 -5.75 0.59 -11.37
C ILE A 95 -5.40 2.02 -11.76
N PRO A 96 -6.37 2.82 -12.26
CA PRO A 96 -6.12 4.21 -12.61
C PRO A 96 -5.63 5.03 -11.42
N LEU A 97 -4.72 5.98 -11.68
CA LEU A 97 -4.30 7.00 -10.72
C LEU A 97 -5.55 7.74 -10.17
N GLY A 98 -5.55 8.08 -8.89
CA GLY A 98 -6.70 8.68 -8.22
C GLY A 98 -7.68 7.68 -7.60
N THR A 99 -7.47 6.38 -7.78
CA THR A 99 -8.36 5.33 -7.26
C THR A 99 -7.59 4.28 -6.45
N ILE A 100 -8.30 3.57 -5.57
CA ILE A 100 -7.77 2.44 -4.81
C ILE A 100 -8.66 1.20 -4.96
N ARG A 101 -8.14 0.05 -4.56
CA ARG A 101 -8.92 -1.19 -4.37
C ARG A 101 -8.47 -1.90 -3.11
N VAL A 102 -9.42 -2.37 -2.33
CA VAL A 102 -9.21 -3.22 -1.16
C VAL A 102 -9.44 -4.68 -1.55
N ARG A 103 -8.58 -5.58 -1.08
CA ARG A 103 -8.72 -7.03 -1.27
C ARG A 103 -8.32 -7.77 -0.01
N GLU A 104 -9.08 -8.81 0.32
CA GLU A 104 -8.77 -9.72 1.42
C GLU A 104 -7.60 -10.64 1.08
N ARG A 105 -7.47 -11.01 -0.20
CA ARG A 105 -6.45 -11.92 -0.75
C ARG A 105 -6.25 -11.69 -2.24
N GLY A 106 -5.26 -12.33 -2.84
CA GLY A 106 -5.06 -12.31 -4.28
C GLY A 106 -3.61 -12.46 -4.72
N SER A 107 -3.41 -12.71 -6.00
CA SER A 107 -2.09 -12.88 -6.61
C SER A 107 -1.26 -11.60 -6.59
N ALA A 108 0.04 -11.76 -6.83
CA ALA A 108 0.98 -10.65 -6.90
C ALA A 108 0.81 -9.78 -8.16
N ALA A 109 0.16 -10.27 -9.20
CA ALA A 109 -0.05 -9.57 -10.48
C ALA A 109 1.23 -8.92 -11.05
N GLY A 110 2.39 -9.55 -10.82
CA GLY A 110 3.70 -9.06 -11.25
C GLY A 110 4.38 -8.08 -10.28
N HIS A 111 3.76 -7.69 -9.17
CA HIS A 111 4.38 -6.80 -8.19
C HIS A 111 5.42 -7.55 -7.33
N ASN A 112 6.71 -7.18 -7.45
CA ASN A 112 7.81 -7.91 -6.81
C ASN A 112 7.73 -7.91 -5.27
N GLY A 113 7.27 -6.84 -4.65
CA GLY A 113 7.10 -6.77 -3.19
C GLY A 113 6.00 -7.72 -2.70
N VAL A 114 4.88 -7.77 -3.39
CA VAL A 114 3.76 -8.68 -3.08
C VAL A 114 4.20 -10.14 -3.29
N LYS A 115 4.91 -10.43 -4.38
CA LYS A 115 5.49 -11.75 -4.64
C LYS A 115 6.44 -12.18 -3.53
N SER A 116 7.28 -11.26 -3.04
CA SER A 116 8.20 -11.50 -1.93
C SER A 116 7.45 -11.84 -0.64
N ILE A 117 6.41 -11.06 -0.29
CA ILE A 117 5.60 -11.31 0.92
C ILE A 117 4.92 -12.67 0.85
N SER A 118 4.19 -12.94 -0.24
CA SER A 118 3.47 -14.21 -0.40
C SER A 118 4.42 -15.41 -0.43
N GLY A 119 5.59 -15.27 -1.03
CA GLY A 119 6.62 -16.30 -1.06
C GLY A 119 7.19 -16.63 0.32
N VAL A 120 7.47 -15.62 1.14
CA VAL A 120 8.04 -15.83 2.49
C VAL A 120 6.97 -16.29 3.47
N LEU A 121 5.73 -15.76 3.39
CA LEU A 121 4.64 -16.16 4.28
C LEU A 121 3.99 -17.49 3.87
N GLY A 122 4.21 -17.98 2.65
CA GLY A 122 3.61 -19.20 2.12
C GLY A 122 2.11 -19.11 1.86
N THR A 123 1.55 -17.90 1.82
CA THR A 123 0.11 -17.66 1.60
C THR A 123 -0.14 -16.32 0.92
N GLU A 124 -1.27 -16.22 0.24
CA GLU A 124 -1.80 -14.98 -0.33
C GLU A 124 -2.98 -14.40 0.48
N ASP A 125 -3.33 -15.03 1.60
CA ASP A 125 -4.50 -14.69 2.45
C ASP A 125 -4.16 -13.61 3.47
N TRP A 126 -3.91 -12.39 2.98
CA TRP A 126 -3.67 -11.19 3.80
C TRP A 126 -4.26 -9.95 3.13
N THR A 127 -4.72 -9.01 3.96
CA THR A 127 -5.40 -7.80 3.49
C THR A 127 -4.46 -6.87 2.75
N ARG A 128 -4.91 -6.35 1.61
CA ARG A 128 -4.15 -5.42 0.78
C ARG A 128 -4.98 -4.25 0.31
N ILE A 129 -4.35 -3.07 0.28
CA ILE A 129 -4.88 -1.85 -0.29
C ILE A 129 -4.00 -1.49 -1.49
N ARG A 130 -4.55 -1.61 -2.67
CA ARG A 130 -3.89 -1.38 -3.96
C ARG A 130 -4.12 0.07 -4.36
N ILE A 131 -3.05 0.83 -4.47
CA ILE A 131 -3.06 2.26 -4.82
C ILE A 131 -2.83 2.39 -6.31
N GLY A 132 -3.80 2.91 -7.04
CA GLY A 132 -3.73 3.06 -8.49
C GLY A 132 -2.66 4.06 -8.90
N ILE A 133 -1.82 3.64 -9.83
CA ILE A 133 -0.78 4.47 -10.49
C ILE A 133 -0.85 4.36 -12.01
N GLY A 134 -1.82 3.61 -12.53
CA GLY A 134 -2.04 3.42 -13.97
C GLY A 134 -2.63 4.66 -14.64
N LYS A 135 -2.62 4.66 -15.97
CA LYS A 135 -3.34 5.67 -16.76
C LYS A 135 -4.84 5.38 -16.74
N ALA A 136 -5.64 6.43 -16.81
CA ALA A 136 -7.07 6.29 -17.03
C ALA A 136 -7.32 5.46 -18.31
N PRO A 137 -8.39 4.64 -18.37
CA PRO A 137 -8.78 3.93 -19.57
C PRO A 137 -8.97 4.94 -20.71
N THR A 138 -8.46 4.62 -21.90
CA THR A 138 -8.79 5.41 -23.10
C THR A 138 -10.26 5.19 -23.45
N GLU A 139 -10.90 6.16 -24.14
CA GLU A 139 -12.28 6.06 -24.60
C GLU A 139 -12.59 4.76 -25.40
N THR A 140 -11.58 4.12 -25.94
CA THR A 140 -11.66 2.85 -26.65
C THR A 140 -11.52 1.61 -25.76
N GLY A 141 -11.47 1.77 -24.42
CA GLY A 141 -11.46 0.65 -23.47
C GLY A 141 -10.13 -0.12 -23.38
N GLY A 142 -9.08 0.34 -24.03
CA GLY A 142 -7.76 -0.27 -23.94
C GLY A 142 -7.02 0.13 -22.65
N ILE A 143 -6.54 -0.86 -21.88
CA ILE A 143 -5.58 -0.60 -20.81
C ILE A 143 -4.26 -0.21 -21.50
N VAL A 144 -3.90 1.07 -21.44
CA VAL A 144 -2.57 1.50 -21.84
C VAL A 144 -1.62 0.98 -20.76
N LYS A 145 -0.90 -0.09 -21.06
CA LYS A 145 0.25 -0.53 -20.26
C LYS A 145 1.28 0.59 -20.30
N SER A 146 1.16 1.52 -19.39
CA SER A 146 2.13 2.58 -19.26
C SER A 146 3.32 2.09 -18.47
N GLY A 147 4.44 2.04 -19.15
CA GLY A 147 5.76 2.05 -18.55
C GLY A 147 6.13 0.79 -17.77
N GLY A 148 7.17 0.13 -18.23
CA GLY A 148 7.84 -0.92 -17.49
C GLY A 148 8.53 -0.40 -16.23
N LYS A 149 9.59 -1.08 -15.82
CA LYS A 149 10.40 -0.77 -14.63
C LYS A 149 10.83 0.70 -14.54
N ASP A 150 11.15 1.32 -15.68
CA ASP A 150 11.59 2.72 -15.72
C ASP A 150 10.50 3.70 -15.25
N PHE A 151 9.24 3.47 -15.61
CA PHE A 151 8.11 4.27 -15.12
C PHE A 151 7.95 4.17 -13.60
N LEU A 152 8.02 2.96 -13.05
CA LEU A 152 7.85 2.71 -11.62
C LEU A 152 8.93 3.37 -10.76
N LEU A 153 10.13 3.55 -11.31
CA LEU A 153 11.31 4.08 -10.60
C LEU A 153 11.66 5.52 -11.00
N SER A 154 10.84 6.18 -11.82
CA SER A 154 11.03 7.58 -12.19
C SER A 154 10.16 8.50 -11.35
N PRO A 155 10.66 9.69 -10.94
CA PRO A 155 9.87 10.65 -10.17
C PRO A 155 8.59 11.05 -10.89
N MET A 156 7.48 11.12 -10.16
CA MET A 156 6.19 11.56 -10.69
C MET A 156 6.17 13.07 -10.97
N ARG A 157 5.45 13.46 -12.03
CA ARG A 157 5.20 14.86 -12.33
C ARG A 157 4.22 15.46 -11.29
N LYS A 158 4.26 16.78 -11.13
CA LYS A 158 3.44 17.52 -10.15
C LYS A 158 1.94 17.21 -10.25
N GLN A 159 1.39 17.08 -11.47
CA GLN A 159 -0.02 16.75 -11.66
C GLN A 159 -0.33 15.33 -11.18
N ALA A 160 0.52 14.36 -11.49
CA ALA A 160 0.35 12.98 -11.02
C ALA A 160 0.46 12.88 -9.49
N MET A 161 1.33 13.67 -8.86
CA MET A 161 1.41 13.76 -7.40
C MET A 161 0.12 14.27 -6.77
N LYS A 162 -0.57 15.24 -7.38
CA LYS A 162 -1.87 15.74 -6.91
C LYS A 162 -2.96 14.65 -6.95
N GLU A 163 -3.02 13.90 -8.05
CA GLU A 163 -3.97 12.79 -8.18
C GLU A 163 -3.64 11.64 -7.22
N LEU A 164 -2.34 11.38 -6.98
CA LEU A 164 -1.92 10.42 -5.98
C LEU A 164 -2.34 10.84 -4.56
N ASP A 165 -2.26 12.13 -4.22
CA ASP A 165 -2.68 12.65 -2.91
C ASP A 165 -4.13 12.27 -2.58
N GLU A 166 -5.03 12.30 -3.56
CA GLU A 166 -6.42 11.84 -3.40
C GLU A 166 -6.49 10.35 -3.11
N SER A 167 -5.67 9.54 -3.79
CA SER A 167 -5.58 8.09 -3.54
C SER A 167 -5.00 7.80 -2.15
N LEU A 168 -4.04 8.59 -1.68
CA LEU A 168 -3.45 8.43 -0.35
C LEU A 168 -4.49 8.70 0.75
N ASP A 169 -5.31 9.73 0.59
CA ASP A 169 -6.41 10.03 1.52
C ASP A 169 -7.47 8.92 1.52
N GLN A 170 -7.80 8.38 0.35
CA GLN A 170 -8.68 7.21 0.24
C GLN A 170 -8.06 5.98 0.90
N ALA A 171 -6.76 5.74 0.74
CA ALA A 171 -6.05 4.62 1.34
C ALA A 171 -6.08 4.68 2.87
N VAL A 172 -5.90 5.86 3.47
CA VAL A 172 -6.05 6.06 4.92
C VAL A 172 -7.46 5.67 5.38
N ARG A 173 -8.51 6.21 4.72
CA ARG A 173 -9.90 5.87 5.04
C ARG A 173 -10.20 4.38 4.87
N ALA A 174 -9.59 3.74 3.88
CA ALA A 174 -9.72 2.30 3.67
C ALA A 174 -9.07 1.49 4.80
N VAL A 175 -7.89 1.91 5.29
CA VAL A 175 -7.27 1.30 6.48
C VAL A 175 -8.18 1.45 7.69
N GLU A 176 -8.71 2.64 7.96
CA GLU A 176 -9.65 2.89 9.06
C GLU A 176 -10.91 2.02 8.95
N ALA A 177 -11.48 1.88 7.74
CA ALA A 177 -12.62 1.02 7.50
C ALA A 177 -12.30 -0.47 7.75
N VAL A 178 -11.13 -0.95 7.32
CA VAL A 178 -10.67 -2.32 7.63
C VAL A 178 -10.56 -2.54 9.14
N LEU A 179 -9.99 -1.57 9.86
CA LEU A 179 -9.82 -1.66 11.31
C LEU A 179 -11.15 -1.66 12.07
N THR A 180 -12.10 -0.82 11.66
CA THR A 180 -13.36 -0.58 12.42
C THR A 180 -14.52 -1.46 11.98
N LYS A 181 -14.61 -1.78 10.67
CA LYS A 181 -15.76 -2.47 10.06
C LYS A 181 -15.37 -3.83 9.44
N GLY A 182 -14.07 -4.14 9.35
CA GLY A 182 -13.54 -5.33 8.70
C GLY A 182 -13.33 -5.18 7.18
N VAL A 183 -12.55 -6.11 6.61
CA VAL A 183 -12.12 -6.06 5.20
C VAL A 183 -13.29 -6.16 4.22
N GLY A 184 -14.31 -6.98 4.51
CA GLY A 184 -15.49 -7.13 3.65
C GLY A 184 -16.26 -5.82 3.47
N ALA A 185 -16.47 -5.08 4.56
CA ALA A 185 -17.14 -3.77 4.51
C ALA A 185 -16.28 -2.73 3.76
N ALA A 186 -14.96 -2.71 4.00
CA ALA A 186 -14.05 -1.83 3.28
C ALA A 186 -14.04 -2.15 1.77
N MET A 187 -14.07 -3.43 1.38
CA MET A 187 -14.18 -3.82 -0.04
C MET A 187 -15.48 -3.28 -0.68
N ASN A 188 -16.60 -3.38 0.02
CA ASN A 188 -17.88 -2.87 -0.47
C ASN A 188 -17.88 -1.34 -0.62
N GLU A 189 -17.22 -0.64 0.29
CA GLU A 189 -17.16 0.83 0.30
C GLU A 189 -16.21 1.37 -0.79
N PHE A 190 -15.00 0.84 -0.91
CA PHE A 190 -13.93 1.40 -1.75
C PHE A 190 -13.79 0.76 -3.13
N ASN A 191 -14.41 -0.39 -3.40
CA ASN A 191 -14.30 -1.06 -4.70
C ASN A 191 -15.43 -0.73 -5.67
N ARG A 192 -16.40 0.11 -5.30
CA ARG A 192 -17.47 0.54 -6.19
C ARG A 192 -16.85 1.28 -7.40
N LYS A 193 -17.34 0.97 -8.59
CA LYS A 193 -17.05 1.81 -9.75
C LYS A 193 -17.74 3.15 -9.49
N VAL A 194 -16.99 4.25 -9.61
CA VAL A 194 -17.60 5.57 -9.76
C VAL A 194 -18.27 5.53 -11.11
N GLU A 195 -19.60 5.41 -11.16
CA GLU A 195 -20.33 5.66 -12.40
C GLU A 195 -20.14 7.15 -12.72
N PRO A 196 -19.80 7.50 -13.98
CA PRO A 196 -19.77 8.89 -14.36
C PRO A 196 -21.15 9.48 -14.12
N GLU A 197 -21.23 10.58 -13.39
CA GLU A 197 -22.46 11.36 -13.25
C GLU A 197 -22.98 11.70 -14.66
N SER A 198 -24.20 11.24 -14.94
CA SER A 198 -24.93 11.47 -16.20
C SER A 198 -25.40 12.92 -16.31
#